data_14bc8e980c26e452294e623c94d2e0e8
#
_entry.id   14bc8e980c26e452294e623c94d2e0e8
#
_cell.length_a   1.000
_cell.length_b   1.000
_cell.length_c   1.000
_cell.angle_alpha   90.00
_cell.angle_beta   90.00
_cell.angle_gamma   90.00
#
_symmetry.space_group_name_H-M   'P 1'
#
loop_
_entity.id
_entity.type
_entity.pdbx_description
1 polymer ?
#
loop_
_entity_poly.entity_id
_entity_poly.type
_entity_poly.pdbx_seq_one_letter_code
_entity_poly.pdbx_strand_id
1 'polypeptide(L)'
;KAKGRWLKTIDLGVGFDSSGLLREVNAALMYFAQRQQHVFYYETDNNGSSIDWFKSYYGGSNIGASRLTSIIFPGSSPVGKSLRNNQHNLCFSNLNKLSETAEIKYNITYRHDIQRQSSYSQTTYLLPEASTRMMTEDISARNTTNAATMQLHFENNSSKTYLKNTLDLAGNWSDDNGLALSNNARIQQHAFNRNLGLNNHTEWIQRTTNGGGFKLKTTNFVQTNPQALSIEGDMWVRQDVRLSNMGSYNSLTLIRNIRKHNWTIAPSAEFDIEYVGLKSLLND
;
A
#
# COMPACT_ATOMS: atom_id res chain seq x y z
N LYS A 1 -15.58 38.25 2.40
CA LYS A 1 -15.27 36.93 1.81
C LYS A 1 -13.77 36.69 2.00
N ALA A 2 -13.38 35.67 2.78
CA ALA A 2 -11.96 35.31 2.91
C ALA A 2 -11.45 34.87 1.52
N LYS A 3 -10.41 35.55 1.02
CA LYS A 3 -9.75 35.16 -0.23
C LYS A 3 -8.95 33.89 0.02
N GLY A 4 -9.03 32.92 -0.89
CA GLY A 4 -8.19 31.73 -0.84
C GLY A 4 -6.69 32.08 -0.89
N ARG A 5 -5.87 31.25 -0.23
CA ARG A 5 -4.41 31.44 -0.19
C ARG A 5 -3.71 30.23 -0.81
N TRP A 6 -2.68 30.51 -1.60
CA TRP A 6 -1.76 29.52 -2.11
C TRP A 6 -0.50 29.49 -1.24
N LEU A 7 -0.07 28.29 -0.88
CA LEU A 7 1.22 28.01 -0.30
C LEU A 7 1.99 27.09 -1.24
N LYS A 8 3.25 27.41 -1.49
CA LYS A 8 4.13 26.66 -2.38
C LYS A 8 5.44 26.41 -1.64
N THR A 9 5.90 25.18 -1.65
CA THR A 9 7.19 24.79 -1.08
C THR A 9 7.91 23.90 -2.09
N ILE A 10 9.20 24.14 -2.28
CA ILE A 10 10.07 23.31 -3.09
C ILE A 10 11.37 23.17 -2.32
N ASP A 11 11.76 21.93 -2.04
CA ASP A 11 13.03 21.57 -1.43
C ASP A 11 13.82 20.75 -2.45
N LEU A 12 15.08 21.10 -2.65
CA LEU A 12 15.97 20.46 -3.62
C LEU A 12 17.23 20.00 -2.91
N GLY A 13 17.56 18.72 -3.03
CA GLY A 13 18.80 18.12 -2.59
C GLY A 13 19.59 17.57 -3.79
N VAL A 14 20.88 17.86 -3.84
CA VAL A 14 21.81 17.32 -4.86
C VAL A 14 23.07 16.86 -4.18
N GLY A 15 23.53 15.67 -4.54
CA GLY A 15 24.76 15.07 -4.05
C GLY A 15 25.44 14.23 -5.11
N PHE A 16 26.61 13.72 -4.80
CA PHE A 16 27.36 12.83 -5.65
C PHE A 16 27.94 11.70 -4.81
N ASP A 17 27.86 10.50 -5.32
CA ASP A 17 28.58 9.34 -4.78
C ASP A 17 29.35 8.61 -5.90
N SER A 18 29.95 7.46 -5.58
CA SER A 18 30.66 6.62 -6.55
C SER A 18 29.75 6.09 -7.67
N SER A 19 28.44 6.20 -7.54
CA SER A 19 27.45 5.74 -8.52
C SER A 19 26.91 6.83 -9.42
N GLY A 20 27.24 8.09 -9.13
CA GLY A 20 26.82 9.26 -9.92
C GLY A 20 26.04 10.29 -9.13
N LEU A 21 25.16 11.00 -9.84
CA LEU A 21 24.35 12.09 -9.29
C LEU A 21 23.24 11.56 -8.39
N LEU A 22 23.24 12.02 -7.14
CA LEU A 22 22.13 11.85 -6.20
C LEU A 22 21.22 13.09 -6.26
N ARG A 23 19.93 12.85 -6.22
CA ARG A 23 18.91 13.90 -6.25
C ARG A 23 17.80 13.64 -5.25
N GLU A 24 17.26 14.71 -4.72
CA GLU A 24 16.04 14.72 -3.92
C GLU A 24 15.24 15.96 -4.30
N VAL A 25 13.97 15.80 -4.59
CA VAL A 25 13.07 16.92 -4.89
C VAL A 25 11.77 16.69 -4.12
N ASN A 26 11.40 17.68 -3.30
CA ASN A 26 10.12 17.73 -2.60
C ASN A 26 9.38 18.99 -3.03
N ALA A 27 8.19 18.83 -3.60
CA ALA A 27 7.37 19.94 -4.05
C ALA A 27 5.97 19.82 -3.47
N ALA A 28 5.48 20.89 -2.85
CA ALA A 28 4.13 20.98 -2.33
C ALA A 28 3.43 22.23 -2.86
N LEU A 29 2.21 22.04 -3.35
CA LEU A 29 1.31 23.12 -3.77
C LEU A 29 0.01 22.97 -3.00
N MET A 30 -0.32 23.97 -2.19
CA MET A 30 -1.49 23.94 -1.34
C MET A 30 -2.37 25.15 -1.59
N TYR A 31 -3.66 24.93 -1.64
CA TYR A 31 -4.67 25.96 -1.72
C TYR A 31 -5.64 25.84 -0.57
N PHE A 32 -5.84 26.91 0.17
CA PHE A 32 -6.75 26.96 1.31
C PHE A 32 -7.77 28.08 1.12
N ALA A 33 -9.04 27.69 1.11
CA ALA A 33 -10.18 28.61 1.13
C ALA A 33 -11.20 28.12 2.16
N GLN A 34 -12.20 28.95 2.45
CA GLN A 34 -13.19 28.65 3.48
C GLN A 34 -13.94 27.32 3.27
N ARG A 35 -14.20 26.95 2.02
CA ARG A 35 -14.98 25.74 1.67
C ARG A 35 -14.19 24.72 0.84
N GLN A 36 -12.97 25.04 0.47
CA GLN A 36 -12.16 24.19 -0.40
C GLN A 36 -10.69 24.21 0.04
N GLN A 37 -10.11 23.03 0.07
CA GLN A 37 -8.69 22.85 0.31
C GLN A 37 -8.16 21.84 -0.70
N HIS A 38 -7.06 22.17 -1.35
CA HIS A 38 -6.37 21.31 -2.30
C HIS A 38 -4.91 21.21 -1.88
N VAL A 39 -4.38 20.01 -1.89
CA VAL A 39 -2.97 19.74 -1.63
C VAL A 39 -2.46 18.83 -2.72
N PHE A 40 -1.46 19.30 -3.43
CA PHE A 40 -0.68 18.50 -4.35
C PHE A 40 0.73 18.37 -3.77
N TYR A 41 1.23 17.15 -3.70
CA TYR A 41 2.58 16.85 -3.22
C TYR A 41 3.26 15.90 -4.19
N TYR A 42 4.51 16.22 -4.53
CA TYR A 42 5.39 15.40 -5.35
C TYR A 42 6.73 15.26 -4.66
N GLU A 43 7.24 14.05 -4.63
CA GLU A 43 8.54 13.69 -4.07
C GLU A 43 9.25 12.71 -4.98
N THR A 44 10.55 12.93 -5.19
CA THR A 44 11.41 11.99 -5.92
C THR A 44 12.80 11.99 -5.31
N ASP A 45 13.38 10.81 -5.20
CA ASP A 45 14.76 10.63 -4.79
C ASP A 45 15.41 9.40 -5.45
N ASN A 46 16.75 9.36 -5.37
CA ASN A 46 17.58 8.24 -5.79
C ASN A 46 18.77 8.02 -4.83
N ASN A 47 18.65 8.46 -3.60
CA ASN A 47 19.73 8.48 -2.61
C ASN A 47 19.84 7.20 -1.77
N GLY A 48 19.05 6.16 -2.08
CA GLY A 48 19.02 4.89 -1.36
C GLY A 48 18.16 4.92 -0.09
N SER A 49 17.48 6.03 0.20
CA SER A 49 16.50 6.05 1.27
C SER A 49 15.23 5.33 0.82
N SER A 50 14.68 4.47 1.67
CA SER A 50 13.34 3.98 1.45
C SER A 50 12.37 4.96 2.09
N ILE A 51 11.48 5.55 1.30
CA ILE A 51 10.38 6.30 1.87
C ILE A 51 9.33 5.27 2.28
N ASP A 52 9.41 4.78 3.51
CA ASP A 52 8.48 3.79 4.04
C ASP A 52 7.10 4.37 4.36
N TRP A 53 6.96 5.70 4.29
CA TRP A 53 5.72 6.37 4.59
C TRP A 53 5.39 7.41 3.52
N PHE A 54 4.15 7.38 3.11
CA PHE A 54 3.60 8.34 2.17
C PHE A 54 2.74 9.36 2.93
N LYS A 55 2.97 10.64 2.70
CA LYS A 55 2.19 11.70 3.36
C LYS A 55 0.76 11.69 2.86
N SER A 56 -0.18 11.34 3.71
CA SER A 56 -1.60 11.53 3.49
C SER A 56 -2.09 12.67 4.37
N TYR A 57 -2.69 13.68 3.78
CA TYR A 57 -3.15 14.87 4.52
C TYR A 57 -4.53 14.71 5.16
N TYR A 58 -5.33 13.78 4.66
CA TYR A 58 -6.72 13.60 5.12
C TYR A 58 -7.04 12.17 5.54
N GLY A 59 -6.04 11.42 5.87
CA GLY A 59 -6.12 10.00 6.15
C GLY A 59 -5.80 9.17 4.91
N GLY A 60 -5.35 7.97 5.10
CA GLY A 60 -5.10 6.97 4.07
C GLY A 60 -5.26 5.61 4.69
N SER A 61 -5.85 4.69 3.97
CA SER A 61 -5.85 3.29 4.34
C SER A 61 -4.77 2.57 3.55
N ASN A 62 -3.97 1.78 4.24
CA ASN A 62 -3.10 0.81 3.59
C ASN A 62 -3.86 -0.51 3.53
N ILE A 63 -4.33 -0.88 2.36
CA ILE A 63 -4.77 -2.25 2.12
C ILE A 63 -3.48 -3.06 2.00
N GLY A 64 -3.17 -3.82 3.07
CA GLY A 64 -1.95 -4.61 3.17
C GLY A 64 -1.89 -5.66 2.04
N ALA A 65 -0.77 -5.67 1.31
CA ALA A 65 -0.50 -6.73 0.35
C ALA A 65 0.23 -7.88 1.05
N SER A 66 -0.36 -9.06 1.05
CA SER A 66 0.36 -10.28 1.44
C SER A 66 1.21 -10.77 0.27
N ARG A 67 2.53 -10.83 0.44
CA ARG A 67 3.44 -11.45 -0.52
C ARG A 67 3.64 -12.92 -0.15
N LEU A 68 3.15 -13.81 -1.00
CA LEU A 68 3.32 -15.25 -0.86
C LEU A 68 4.50 -15.78 -1.68
N THR A 69 4.92 -15.01 -2.69
CA THR A 69 6.09 -15.33 -3.52
C THR A 69 7.12 -14.21 -3.42
N SER A 70 8.39 -14.56 -3.37
CA SER A 70 9.50 -13.60 -3.35
C SER A 70 10.75 -14.18 -3.97
N ILE A 71 11.58 -13.31 -4.54
CA ILE A 71 12.93 -13.67 -4.98
C ILE A 71 13.92 -13.60 -3.82
N ILE A 72 15.10 -14.16 -4.00
CA ILE A 72 16.23 -13.97 -3.08
C ILE A 72 16.73 -12.55 -3.23
N PHE A 73 16.67 -11.77 -2.16
CA PHE A 73 17.26 -10.44 -2.09
C PHE A 73 18.64 -10.50 -1.42
N PRO A 74 19.56 -9.63 -1.80
CA PRO A 74 20.78 -9.43 -1.03
C PRO A 74 20.47 -9.14 0.42
N GLY A 75 21.23 -9.73 1.32
CA GLY A 75 21.10 -9.45 2.76
C GLY A 75 21.24 -7.95 3.03
N SER A 76 20.45 -7.42 3.98
CA SER A 76 20.53 -6.02 4.37
C SER A 76 21.94 -5.72 4.93
N SER A 77 22.72 -4.94 4.18
CA SER A 77 23.95 -4.37 4.74
C SER A 77 23.57 -3.28 5.75
N PRO A 78 24.17 -3.25 6.94
CA PRO A 78 23.90 -2.21 7.94
C PRO A 78 24.26 -0.78 7.47
N VAL A 79 24.83 -0.63 6.30
CA VAL A 79 25.30 0.66 5.77
C VAL A 79 24.62 0.90 4.42
N GLY A 80 23.37 1.07 4.30
CA GLY A 80 22.57 1.61 3.18
C GLY A 80 23.16 1.72 1.73
N LYS A 81 24.42 1.34 1.54
CA LYS A 81 25.17 1.51 0.28
C LYS A 81 24.88 0.46 -0.79
N SER A 82 24.20 -0.62 -0.42
CA SER A 82 23.84 -1.69 -1.35
C SER A 82 22.50 -1.45 -2.07
N LEU A 83 21.69 -0.53 -1.57
CA LEU A 83 20.39 -0.19 -2.14
C LEU A 83 20.50 1.07 -2.99
N ARG A 84 20.08 0.96 -4.24
CA ARG A 84 19.88 2.10 -5.16
C ARG A 84 18.44 2.12 -5.59
N ASN A 85 17.82 3.26 -5.42
CA ASN A 85 16.44 3.45 -5.81
C ASN A 85 16.30 4.54 -6.88
N ASN A 86 15.15 4.59 -7.48
CA ASN A 86 14.65 5.72 -8.26
C ASN A 86 13.15 5.78 -8.03
N GLN A 87 12.76 6.65 -7.12
CA GLN A 87 11.40 6.67 -6.62
C GLN A 87 10.71 7.98 -6.95
N HIS A 88 9.43 7.88 -7.25
CA HIS A 88 8.52 8.99 -7.53
C HIS A 88 7.22 8.78 -6.77
N ASN A 89 6.84 9.76 -5.99
CA ASN A 89 5.59 9.76 -5.22
C ASN A 89 4.75 10.98 -5.58
N LEU A 90 3.48 10.74 -5.85
CA LEU A 90 2.48 11.76 -6.13
C LEU A 90 1.35 11.65 -5.12
N CYS A 91 0.91 12.77 -4.57
CA CYS A 91 -0.28 12.84 -3.73
C CYS A 91 -1.14 14.01 -4.14
N PHE A 92 -2.42 13.74 -4.28
CA PHE A 92 -3.41 14.78 -4.46
C PHE A 92 -4.53 14.59 -3.43
N SER A 93 -4.68 15.58 -2.56
CA SER A 93 -5.70 15.58 -1.52
C SER A 93 -6.62 16.78 -1.69
N ASN A 94 -7.89 16.56 -1.51
CA ASN A 94 -8.91 17.58 -1.65
C ASN A 94 -9.94 17.47 -0.52
N LEU A 95 -10.41 18.61 -0.06
CA LEU A 95 -11.55 18.75 0.84
C LEU A 95 -12.50 19.81 0.29
N ASN A 96 -13.77 19.45 0.13
CA ASN A 96 -14.82 20.39 -0.25
C ASN A 96 -15.94 20.34 0.78
N LYS A 97 -16.28 21.49 1.34
CA LYS A 97 -17.52 21.68 2.11
C LYS A 97 -18.68 21.90 1.15
N LEU A 98 -19.59 20.92 1.08
CA LEU A 98 -20.79 21.00 0.24
C LEU A 98 -21.86 21.88 0.89
N SER A 99 -21.96 21.79 2.23
CA SER A 99 -22.86 22.60 3.05
C SER A 99 -22.22 22.85 4.42
N GLU A 100 -22.96 23.46 5.35
CA GLU A 100 -22.52 23.61 6.75
C GLU A 100 -22.42 22.25 7.48
N THR A 101 -23.14 21.24 7.00
CA THR A 101 -23.18 19.91 7.63
C THR A 101 -22.57 18.82 6.77
N ALA A 102 -22.23 19.09 5.50
CA ALA A 102 -21.75 18.07 4.57
C ALA A 102 -20.42 18.45 3.95
N GLU A 103 -19.51 17.48 3.92
CA GLU A 103 -18.20 17.58 3.29
C GLU A 103 -17.83 16.31 2.52
N ILE A 104 -17.01 16.50 1.51
CA ILE A 104 -16.37 15.43 0.76
C ILE A 104 -14.87 15.64 0.74
N LYS A 105 -14.14 14.58 1.03
CA LYS A 105 -12.67 14.52 0.95
C LYS A 105 -12.29 13.41 0.00
N TYR A 106 -11.27 13.64 -0.80
CA TYR A 106 -10.64 12.56 -1.54
C TYR A 106 -9.12 12.72 -1.51
N ASN A 107 -8.46 11.60 -1.45
CA ASN A 107 -7.02 11.49 -1.43
C ASN A 107 -6.61 10.45 -2.46
N ILE A 108 -5.75 10.83 -3.41
CA ILE A 108 -5.24 9.97 -4.46
C ILE A 108 -3.73 9.99 -4.34
N THR A 109 -3.13 8.80 -4.29
CA THR A 109 -1.68 8.64 -4.24
C THR A 109 -1.22 7.71 -5.34
N TYR A 110 -0.03 7.97 -5.85
CA TYR A 110 0.68 7.07 -6.76
C TYR A 110 2.15 7.06 -6.40
N ARG A 111 2.72 5.86 -6.31
CA ARG A 111 4.15 5.62 -6.11
C ARG A 111 4.68 4.72 -7.21
N HIS A 112 5.82 5.12 -7.77
CA HIS A 112 6.66 4.29 -8.62
C HIS A 112 8.05 4.22 -7.98
N ASP A 113 8.60 3.01 -7.86
CA ASP A 113 9.92 2.81 -7.27
C ASP A 113 10.66 1.70 -8.01
N ILE A 114 11.91 1.97 -8.39
CA ILE A 114 12.83 0.99 -8.93
C ILE A 114 13.98 0.87 -7.94
N GLN A 115 14.11 -0.29 -7.33
CA GLN A 115 15.19 -0.61 -6.40
C GLN A 115 16.16 -1.59 -7.05
N ARG A 116 17.45 -1.36 -6.87
CA ARG A 116 18.52 -2.26 -7.26
C ARG A 116 19.39 -2.54 -6.06
N GLN A 117 19.67 -3.81 -5.85
CA GLN A 117 20.48 -4.28 -4.73
C GLN A 117 21.50 -5.28 -5.25
N SER A 118 22.70 -5.26 -4.69
CA SER A 118 23.73 -6.27 -4.97
C SER A 118 24.52 -6.58 -3.71
N SER A 119 24.91 -7.81 -3.56
CA SER A 119 25.81 -8.25 -2.48
C SER A 119 26.75 -9.34 -2.99
N TYR A 120 27.97 -9.32 -2.50
CA TYR A 120 28.95 -10.37 -2.70
C TYR A 120 29.38 -10.93 -1.34
N SER A 121 29.35 -12.23 -1.20
CA SER A 121 29.83 -12.92 -0.02
C SER A 121 30.83 -14.02 -0.39
N GLN A 122 31.83 -14.19 0.44
CA GLN A 122 32.79 -15.27 0.32
C GLN A 122 32.98 -15.94 1.68
N THR A 123 32.66 -17.21 1.73
CA THR A 123 32.79 -18.03 2.94
C THR A 123 33.89 -19.07 2.73
N THR A 124 34.86 -19.11 3.62
CA THR A 124 35.91 -20.11 3.64
C THR A 124 35.67 -21.10 4.76
N TYR A 125 35.44 -22.34 4.42
CA TYR A 125 35.30 -23.43 5.41
C TYR A 125 36.69 -24.05 5.64
N LEU A 126 37.15 -24.01 6.88
CA LEU A 126 38.32 -24.69 7.34
C LEU A 126 37.93 -26.11 7.76
N LEU A 127 38.23 -27.07 6.92
CA LEU A 127 37.93 -28.46 7.19
C LEU A 127 39.10 -29.15 7.94
N PRO A 128 38.83 -30.23 8.73
CA PRO A 128 39.89 -31.07 9.27
C PRO A 128 40.80 -31.53 8.15
N GLU A 129 42.07 -31.76 8.43
CA GLU A 129 43.13 -32.19 7.47
C GLU A 129 43.65 -31.07 6.55
N ALA A 130 43.69 -29.82 7.00
CA ALA A 130 44.24 -28.68 6.28
C ALA A 130 43.63 -28.42 4.88
N SER A 131 42.45 -28.99 4.59
CA SER A 131 41.69 -28.66 3.39
C SER A 131 40.82 -27.42 3.63
N THR A 132 40.72 -26.57 2.62
CA THR A 132 39.84 -25.40 2.64
C THR A 132 38.83 -25.51 1.52
N ARG A 133 37.56 -25.25 1.81
CA ARG A 133 36.52 -25.11 0.80
C ARG A 133 36.06 -23.67 0.78
N MET A 134 36.15 -23.02 -0.36
CA MET A 134 35.67 -21.67 -0.57
C MET A 134 34.30 -21.70 -1.27
N MET A 135 33.37 -20.96 -0.73
CA MET A 135 32.06 -20.74 -1.32
C MET A 135 31.92 -19.25 -1.61
N THR A 136 31.58 -18.91 -2.83
CA THR A 136 31.32 -17.54 -3.27
C THR A 136 29.85 -17.41 -3.66
N GLU A 137 29.23 -16.30 -3.28
CA GLU A 137 27.88 -15.98 -3.64
C GLU A 137 27.80 -14.52 -4.07
N ASP A 138 27.28 -14.26 -5.26
CA ASP A 138 27.02 -12.94 -5.81
C ASP A 138 25.53 -12.86 -6.11
N ILE A 139 24.83 -11.97 -5.43
CA ILE A 139 23.38 -11.78 -5.57
C ILE A 139 23.14 -10.38 -6.10
N SER A 140 22.37 -10.28 -7.16
CA SER A 140 21.84 -9.01 -7.67
C SER A 140 20.33 -9.10 -7.83
N ALA A 141 19.64 -8.05 -7.41
CA ALA A 141 18.18 -7.96 -7.50
C ALA A 141 17.72 -6.60 -8.00
N ARG A 142 16.69 -6.61 -8.82
CA ARG A 142 15.97 -5.44 -9.26
C ARG A 142 14.49 -5.62 -8.95
N ASN A 143 13.95 -4.71 -8.17
CA ASN A 143 12.54 -4.65 -7.83
C ASN A 143 11.95 -3.39 -8.46
N THR A 144 10.84 -3.53 -9.20
CA THR A 144 10.06 -2.41 -9.72
C THR A 144 8.68 -2.48 -9.10
N THR A 145 8.34 -1.50 -8.28
CA THR A 145 7.06 -1.45 -7.57
C THR A 145 6.26 -0.24 -8.01
N ASN A 146 4.97 -0.45 -8.25
CA ASN A 146 3.99 0.59 -8.44
C ASN A 146 2.87 0.40 -7.41
N ALA A 147 2.42 1.50 -6.81
CA ALA A 147 1.30 1.50 -5.89
C ALA A 147 0.40 2.70 -6.17
N ALA A 148 -0.89 2.47 -6.20
CA ALA A 148 -1.89 3.53 -6.32
C ALA A 148 -2.94 3.35 -5.25
N THR A 149 -3.35 4.43 -4.60
CA THR A 149 -4.47 4.42 -3.66
C THR A 149 -5.43 5.56 -3.97
N MET A 150 -6.70 5.32 -3.74
CA MET A 150 -7.73 6.35 -3.76
C MET A 150 -8.62 6.16 -2.55
N GLN A 151 -8.78 7.19 -1.76
CA GLN A 151 -9.73 7.25 -0.67
C GLN A 151 -10.76 8.33 -0.96
N LEU A 152 -12.03 7.99 -0.86
CA LEU A 152 -13.14 8.92 -0.94
C LEU A 152 -13.88 8.87 0.40
N HIS A 153 -14.00 10.02 1.04
CA HIS A 153 -14.70 10.18 2.30
C HIS A 153 -15.83 11.22 2.14
N PHE A 154 -17.04 10.79 2.41
CA PHE A 154 -18.21 11.66 2.47
C PHE A 154 -18.75 11.66 3.90
N GLU A 155 -19.02 12.84 4.43
CA GLU A 155 -19.65 12.99 5.72
C GLU A 155 -20.77 14.06 5.65
N ASN A 156 -21.93 13.72 6.18
CA ASN A 156 -23.02 14.65 6.42
C ASN A 156 -23.49 14.49 7.87
N ASN A 157 -23.33 15.55 8.66
CA ASN A 157 -23.70 15.57 10.08
C ASN A 157 -24.73 16.66 10.36
N SER A 158 -25.99 16.34 10.12
CA SER A 158 -27.13 17.20 10.44
C SER A 158 -27.78 16.80 11.76
N SER A 159 -28.69 17.62 12.27
CA SER A 159 -29.41 17.34 13.52
C SER A 159 -30.20 16.03 13.49
N LYS A 160 -30.74 15.65 12.32
CA LYS A 160 -31.58 14.45 12.14
C LYS A 160 -30.80 13.27 11.54
N THR A 161 -29.79 13.53 10.73
CA THR A 161 -29.11 12.50 9.97
C THR A 161 -27.61 12.65 10.12
N TYR A 162 -26.93 11.55 10.47
CA TYR A 162 -25.50 11.40 10.31
C TYR A 162 -25.23 10.32 9.27
N LEU A 163 -24.52 10.66 8.22
CA LEU A 163 -24.08 9.73 7.19
C LEU A 163 -22.59 9.92 6.96
N LYS A 164 -21.85 8.87 7.18
CA LYS A 164 -20.41 8.77 6.88
C LYS A 164 -20.19 7.60 5.95
N ASN A 165 -19.52 7.84 4.82
CA ASN A 165 -19.08 6.80 3.92
C ASN A 165 -17.60 6.99 3.61
N THR A 166 -16.84 5.92 3.67
CA THR A 166 -15.44 5.87 3.26
C THR A 166 -15.29 4.76 2.25
N LEU A 167 -14.80 5.08 1.08
CA LEU A 167 -14.42 4.14 0.03
C LEU A 167 -12.91 4.21 -0.17
N ASP A 168 -12.25 3.07 0.04
CA ASP A 168 -10.83 2.89 -0.16
C ASP A 168 -10.59 1.95 -1.34
N LEU A 169 -9.80 2.41 -2.29
CA LEU A 169 -9.30 1.62 -3.41
C LEU A 169 -7.77 1.58 -3.31
N ALA A 170 -7.19 0.42 -3.45
CA ALA A 170 -5.73 0.27 -3.49
C ALA A 170 -5.32 -0.74 -4.54
N GLY A 171 -4.25 -0.41 -5.24
CA GLY A 171 -3.55 -1.30 -6.15
C GLY A 171 -2.06 -1.25 -5.89
N ASN A 172 -1.42 -2.42 -5.84
CA ASN A 172 0.03 -2.56 -5.76
C ASN A 172 0.44 -3.65 -6.75
N TRP A 173 1.46 -3.37 -7.56
CA TRP A 173 2.02 -4.36 -8.47
C TRP A 173 3.53 -4.21 -8.52
N SER A 174 4.22 -5.34 -8.44
CA SER A 174 5.68 -5.41 -8.52
C SER A 174 6.15 -6.44 -9.53
N ASP A 175 7.28 -6.13 -10.13
CA ASP A 175 8.07 -6.98 -10.99
C ASP A 175 9.47 -7.08 -10.39
N ASP A 176 9.82 -8.26 -9.91
CA ASP A 176 11.04 -8.52 -9.15
C ASP A 176 11.92 -9.48 -9.93
N ASN A 177 13.14 -9.08 -10.22
CA ASN A 177 14.12 -9.89 -10.92
C ASN A 177 15.34 -10.10 -10.02
N GLY A 178 15.77 -11.34 -9.84
CA GLY A 178 16.93 -11.73 -9.05
C GLY A 178 17.85 -12.63 -9.84
N LEU A 179 19.15 -12.44 -9.64
CA LEU A 179 20.20 -13.30 -10.13
C LEU A 179 21.11 -13.67 -8.96
N ALA A 180 21.25 -14.96 -8.70
CA ALA A 180 22.20 -15.49 -7.73
C ALA A 180 23.25 -16.36 -8.47
N LEU A 181 24.52 -16.05 -8.27
CA LEU A 181 25.66 -16.82 -8.74
C LEU A 181 26.33 -17.44 -7.52
N SER A 182 26.33 -18.76 -7.42
CA SER A 182 26.95 -19.48 -6.31
C SER A 182 27.87 -20.59 -6.87
N ASN A 183 29.16 -20.46 -6.66
CA ASN A 183 30.19 -21.46 -7.11
C ASN A 183 29.98 -21.94 -8.56
N ASN A 184 29.74 -21.03 -9.51
CA ASN A 184 29.44 -21.26 -10.93
C ASN A 184 27.99 -21.73 -11.23
N ALA A 185 27.17 -22.05 -10.24
CA ALA A 185 25.74 -22.24 -10.46
C ALA A 185 25.06 -20.89 -10.66
N ARG A 186 24.23 -20.77 -11.67
CA ARG A 186 23.43 -19.56 -11.96
C ARG A 186 21.97 -19.85 -11.72
N ILE A 187 21.37 -19.05 -10.85
CA ILE A 187 19.93 -19.12 -10.55
C ILE A 187 19.31 -17.77 -10.90
N GLN A 188 18.43 -17.76 -11.87
CA GLN A 188 17.67 -16.57 -12.22
C GLN A 188 16.26 -16.70 -11.66
N GLN A 189 15.75 -15.64 -11.06
CA GLN A 189 14.43 -15.61 -10.44
C GLN A 189 13.65 -14.41 -10.96
N HIS A 190 12.38 -14.63 -11.24
CA HIS A 190 11.42 -13.60 -11.60
C HIS A 190 10.15 -13.78 -10.80
N ALA A 191 9.75 -12.76 -10.04
CA ALA A 191 8.50 -12.76 -9.30
C ALA A 191 7.64 -11.58 -9.75
N PHE A 192 6.39 -11.87 -10.02
CA PHE A 192 5.36 -10.89 -10.33
C PHE A 192 4.28 -10.93 -9.25
N ASN A 193 4.04 -9.79 -8.60
CA ASN A 193 3.00 -9.69 -7.57
C ASN A 193 2.04 -8.58 -7.94
N ARG A 194 0.75 -8.87 -7.80
CA ARG A 194 -0.31 -7.88 -7.98
C ARG A 194 -1.28 -7.97 -6.81
N ASN A 195 -1.66 -6.85 -6.25
CA ASN A 195 -2.69 -6.77 -5.22
C ASN A 195 -3.66 -5.65 -5.59
N LEU A 196 -4.94 -5.98 -5.64
CA LEU A 196 -6.02 -5.02 -5.88
C LEU A 196 -7.04 -5.19 -4.76
N GLY A 197 -7.43 -4.09 -4.13
CA GLY A 197 -8.38 -4.10 -3.04
C GLY A 197 -9.36 -2.93 -3.10
N LEU A 198 -10.56 -3.22 -2.67
CA LEU A 198 -11.62 -2.25 -2.43
C LEU A 198 -12.17 -2.49 -1.02
N ASN A 199 -12.32 -1.42 -0.25
CA ASN A 199 -12.98 -1.45 1.03
C ASN A 199 -13.98 -0.29 1.10
N ASN A 200 -15.22 -0.57 1.49
CA ASN A 200 -16.25 0.44 1.69
C ASN A 200 -16.81 0.32 3.10
N HIS A 201 -16.78 1.41 3.84
CA HIS A 201 -17.38 1.51 5.16
C HIS A 201 -18.43 2.61 5.17
N THR A 202 -19.65 2.24 5.59
CA THR A 202 -20.78 3.19 5.71
C THR A 202 -21.31 3.14 7.13
N GLU A 203 -21.52 4.31 7.70
CA GLU A 203 -22.27 4.50 8.94
C GLU A 203 -23.39 5.50 8.69
N TRP A 204 -24.64 5.06 8.88
CA TRP A 204 -25.81 5.89 8.74
C TRP A 204 -26.65 5.87 10.02
N ILE A 205 -26.86 7.03 10.59
CA ILE A 205 -27.70 7.22 11.77
C ILE A 205 -28.84 8.16 11.40
N GLN A 206 -30.07 7.70 11.60
CA GLN A 206 -31.26 8.51 11.45
C GLN A 206 -31.92 8.67 12.82
N ARG A 207 -32.14 9.91 13.24
CA ARG A 207 -32.78 10.26 14.51
C ARG A 207 -34.21 10.69 14.24
N THR A 208 -35.14 10.26 15.10
CA THR A 208 -36.51 10.70 15.08
C THR A 208 -36.77 11.74 16.17
N THR A 209 -37.78 12.56 16.00
CA THR A 209 -38.15 13.61 16.97
C THR A 209 -38.50 13.07 18.35
N ASN A 210 -38.90 11.80 18.44
CA ASN A 210 -39.34 11.16 19.69
C ASN A 210 -38.17 10.42 20.41
N GLY A 211 -36.90 10.77 20.11
CA GLY A 211 -35.73 10.18 20.74
C GLY A 211 -35.42 8.74 20.31
N GLY A 212 -36.15 8.22 19.31
CA GLY A 212 -35.83 6.96 18.65
C GLY A 212 -34.97 7.16 17.42
N GLY A 213 -34.65 6.07 16.72
CA GLY A 213 -33.93 6.10 15.48
C GLY A 213 -33.37 4.76 15.08
N PHE A 214 -32.55 4.77 14.02
CA PHE A 214 -31.75 3.60 13.65
C PHE A 214 -30.32 4.01 13.32
N LYS A 215 -29.43 3.04 13.46
CA LYS A 215 -28.05 3.12 13.05
C LYS A 215 -27.73 1.90 12.19
N LEU A 216 -27.29 2.14 10.96
CA LEU A 216 -26.79 1.14 10.05
C LEU A 216 -25.27 1.28 9.93
N LYS A 217 -24.55 0.20 10.12
CA LYS A 217 -23.13 0.08 9.80
C LYS A 217 -22.94 -1.03 8.80
N THR A 218 -22.21 -0.74 7.74
CA THR A 218 -21.81 -1.74 6.75
C THR A 218 -20.32 -1.62 6.46
N THR A 219 -19.65 -2.74 6.33
CA THR A 219 -18.28 -2.83 5.83
C THR A 219 -18.25 -3.89 4.75
N ASN A 220 -17.86 -3.51 3.55
CA ASN A 220 -17.74 -4.42 2.42
C ASN A 220 -16.32 -4.36 1.88
N PHE A 221 -15.72 -5.50 1.59
CA PHE A 221 -14.39 -5.54 1.03
C PHE A 221 -14.28 -6.61 -0.06
N VAL A 222 -13.40 -6.34 -1.01
CA VAL A 222 -12.96 -7.28 -2.04
C VAL A 222 -11.47 -7.10 -2.23
N GLN A 223 -10.72 -8.18 -2.21
CA GLN A 223 -9.29 -8.18 -2.47
C GLN A 223 -8.92 -9.33 -3.39
N THR A 224 -7.99 -9.12 -4.31
CA THR A 224 -7.39 -10.18 -5.13
C THR A 224 -5.89 -9.96 -5.22
N ASN A 225 -5.14 -11.05 -5.11
CA ASN A 225 -3.69 -11.04 -5.04
C ASN A 225 -3.09 -12.18 -5.89
N PRO A 226 -3.13 -12.06 -7.24
CA PRO A 226 -2.43 -12.99 -8.12
C PRO A 226 -0.92 -12.74 -8.06
N GLN A 227 -0.15 -13.81 -7.92
CA GLN A 227 1.30 -13.81 -7.83
C GLN A 227 1.87 -14.92 -8.68
N ALA A 228 3.04 -14.72 -9.26
CA ALA A 228 3.78 -15.71 -10.00
C ALA A 228 5.26 -15.64 -9.63
N LEU A 229 5.90 -16.81 -9.52
CA LEU A 229 7.34 -16.95 -9.33
C LEU A 229 7.86 -17.93 -10.38
N SER A 230 8.90 -17.56 -11.10
CA SER A 230 9.71 -18.47 -11.91
C SER A 230 11.13 -18.47 -11.44
N ILE A 231 11.73 -19.66 -11.41
CA ILE A 231 13.12 -19.90 -11.05
C ILE A 231 13.74 -20.72 -12.18
N GLU A 232 14.83 -20.22 -12.73
CA GLU A 232 15.59 -20.85 -13.79
C GLU A 232 17.02 -21.11 -13.30
N GLY A 233 17.47 -22.34 -13.38
CA GLY A 233 18.79 -22.83 -13.01
C GLY A 233 19.01 -24.20 -13.66
N ASP A 234 19.58 -25.14 -12.91
CA ASP A 234 19.69 -26.54 -13.36
C ASP A 234 18.30 -27.18 -13.56
N MET A 235 17.31 -26.68 -12.86
CA MET A 235 15.90 -27.00 -13.01
C MET A 235 15.08 -25.73 -13.24
N TRP A 236 13.96 -25.87 -13.91
CA TRP A 236 13.00 -24.79 -14.07
C TRP A 236 11.77 -25.04 -13.19
N VAL A 237 11.41 -24.04 -12.38
CA VAL A 237 10.25 -24.07 -11.50
C VAL A 237 9.37 -22.87 -11.76
N ARG A 238 8.08 -23.09 -11.91
CA ARG A 238 7.06 -22.03 -11.94
C ARG A 238 5.98 -22.26 -10.91
N GLN A 239 5.67 -21.23 -10.15
CA GLN A 239 4.63 -21.23 -9.15
C GLN A 239 3.69 -20.05 -9.40
N ASP A 240 2.41 -20.34 -9.62
CA ASP A 240 1.35 -19.35 -9.72
C ASP A 240 0.46 -19.48 -8.46
N VAL A 241 0.30 -18.38 -7.74
CA VAL A 241 -0.51 -18.30 -6.52
C VAL A 241 -1.59 -17.25 -6.69
N ARG A 242 -2.81 -17.57 -6.32
CA ARG A 242 -3.91 -16.60 -6.31
C ARG A 242 -4.63 -16.66 -4.97
N LEU A 243 -4.63 -15.55 -4.27
CA LEU A 243 -5.45 -15.31 -3.10
C LEU A 243 -6.53 -14.30 -3.47
N SER A 244 -7.79 -14.61 -3.18
CA SER A 244 -8.88 -13.66 -3.34
C SER A 244 -9.81 -13.80 -2.17
N ASN A 245 -10.19 -12.70 -1.56
CA ASN A 245 -11.18 -12.68 -0.51
C ASN A 245 -12.20 -11.56 -0.73
N MET A 246 -13.41 -11.79 -0.28
CA MET A 246 -14.47 -10.80 -0.23
C MET A 246 -15.34 -11.04 1.00
N GLY A 247 -15.83 -9.96 1.57
CA GLY A 247 -16.71 -10.08 2.72
C GLY A 247 -17.61 -8.86 2.89
N SER A 248 -18.62 -9.06 3.70
CA SER A 248 -19.56 -8.03 4.07
C SER A 248 -19.96 -8.21 5.53
N TYR A 249 -19.84 -7.17 6.30
CA TYR A 249 -20.31 -7.05 7.66
C TYR A 249 -21.40 -6.00 7.76
N ASN A 250 -22.57 -6.38 8.25
CA ASN A 250 -23.72 -5.48 8.36
C ASN A 250 -24.29 -5.52 9.77
N SER A 251 -24.55 -4.36 10.35
CA SER A 251 -25.16 -4.21 11.66
C SER A 251 -26.22 -3.13 11.62
N LEU A 252 -27.43 -3.49 12.04
CA LEU A 252 -28.55 -2.56 12.17
C LEU A 252 -28.91 -2.44 13.66
N THR A 253 -28.86 -1.22 14.18
CA THR A 253 -29.29 -0.93 15.55
C THR A 253 -30.57 -0.11 15.49
N LEU A 254 -31.63 -0.60 16.11
CA LEU A 254 -32.89 0.08 16.25
C LEU A 254 -33.04 0.58 17.69
N ILE A 255 -33.35 1.87 17.85
CA ILE A 255 -33.57 2.51 19.14
C ILE A 255 -35.02 3.01 19.16
N ARG A 256 -35.78 2.58 20.13
CA ARG A 256 -37.19 3.01 20.29
C ARG A 256 -37.50 3.32 21.74
N ASN A 257 -38.04 4.51 21.99
CA ASN A 257 -38.56 4.89 23.28
C ASN A 257 -40.00 4.34 23.46
N ILE A 258 -40.20 3.45 24.42
CA ILE A 258 -41.50 2.92 24.78
C ILE A 258 -41.73 3.20 26.27
N ARG A 259 -42.75 4.00 26.60
CA ARG A 259 -43.16 4.28 27.98
C ARG A 259 -42.01 4.66 28.94
N LYS A 260 -41.18 5.62 28.56
CA LYS A 260 -39.98 6.07 29.32
C LYS A 260 -38.82 5.06 29.40
N HIS A 261 -38.89 3.95 28.69
CA HIS A 261 -37.77 3.00 28.56
C HIS A 261 -37.19 3.03 27.16
N ASN A 262 -35.87 3.02 27.08
CA ASN A 262 -35.14 2.90 25.81
C ASN A 262 -34.93 1.43 25.48
N TRP A 263 -35.49 0.97 24.37
CA TRP A 263 -35.28 -0.36 23.82
C TRP A 263 -34.26 -0.27 22.69
N THR A 264 -33.26 -1.16 22.73
CA THR A 264 -32.26 -1.28 21.68
C THR A 264 -32.28 -2.71 21.16
N ILE A 265 -32.43 -2.87 19.85
CA ILE A 265 -32.32 -4.14 19.12
C ILE A 265 -31.23 -3.98 18.08
N ALA A 266 -30.23 -4.85 18.09
CA ALA A 266 -29.04 -4.73 17.24
C ALA A 266 -28.71 -6.06 16.54
N PRO A 267 -29.47 -6.47 15.50
CA PRO A 267 -29.08 -7.59 14.66
C PRO A 267 -27.82 -7.28 13.84
N SER A 268 -27.00 -8.29 13.61
CA SER A 268 -25.83 -8.22 12.74
C SER A 268 -25.75 -9.45 11.84
N ALA A 269 -25.17 -9.30 10.66
CA ALA A 269 -24.88 -10.37 9.74
C ALA A 269 -23.48 -10.16 9.15
N GLU A 270 -22.72 -11.24 9.04
CA GLU A 270 -21.37 -11.26 8.52
C GLU A 270 -21.20 -12.45 7.58
N PHE A 271 -20.51 -12.23 6.46
CA PHE A 271 -19.98 -13.33 5.65
C PHE A 271 -18.59 -12.97 5.14
N ASP A 272 -17.75 -13.99 5.02
CA ASP A 272 -16.41 -13.89 4.43
C ASP A 272 -16.21 -15.12 3.53
N ILE A 273 -15.66 -14.87 2.34
CA ILE A 273 -15.33 -15.90 1.37
C ILE A 273 -13.89 -15.72 0.96
N GLU A 274 -13.07 -16.74 1.21
CA GLU A 274 -11.68 -16.78 0.80
C GLU A 274 -11.48 -17.85 -0.27
N TYR A 275 -10.76 -17.50 -1.32
CA TYR A 275 -10.30 -18.40 -2.36
C TYR A 275 -8.78 -18.40 -2.42
N VAL A 276 -8.17 -19.57 -2.28
CA VAL A 276 -6.73 -19.79 -2.41
C VAL A 276 -6.48 -20.79 -3.53
N GLY A 277 -5.78 -20.37 -4.56
CA GLY A 277 -5.34 -21.22 -5.68
C GLY A 277 -3.82 -21.29 -5.71
N LEU A 278 -3.26 -22.49 -5.81
CA LEU A 278 -1.84 -22.76 -6.01
C LEU A 278 -1.68 -23.69 -7.21
N LYS A 279 -0.82 -23.29 -8.14
CA LYS A 279 -0.38 -24.12 -9.26
C LYS A 279 1.15 -24.10 -9.31
N SER A 280 1.76 -25.26 -9.27
CA SER A 280 3.22 -25.42 -9.39
C SER A 280 3.55 -26.32 -10.58
N LEU A 281 4.53 -25.90 -11.36
CA LEU A 281 5.11 -26.63 -12.47
C LEU A 281 6.60 -26.76 -12.22
N LEU A 282 7.10 -27.98 -12.33
CA LEU A 282 8.52 -28.34 -12.25
C LEU A 282 8.86 -29.02 -13.57
N ASN A 283 9.97 -28.61 -14.16
CA ASN A 283 10.51 -29.25 -15.37
C ASN A 283 12.01 -29.51 -15.11
N ASP A 284 12.43 -30.75 -15.31
CA ASP A 284 13.83 -31.19 -15.21
C ASP A 284 14.57 -30.90 -16.51
#